data_f0d369dc91f825a41f1397112711ca9a
#
_entry.id   f0d369dc91f825a41f1397112711ca9a
#
_cell.length_a   1.000
_cell.length_b   1.000
_cell.length_c   1.000
_cell.angle_alpha   90.00
_cell.angle_beta   90.00
_cell.angle_gamma   90.00
#
_symmetry.space_group_name_H-M   'P 1'
#
loop_
_entity.id
_entity.type
_entity.pdbx_description
1 polymer ?
#
loop_
_entity_poly.entity_id
_entity_poly.type
_entity_poly.pdbx_seq_one_letter_code
_entity_poly.pdbx_strand_id
1 'polypeptide(L)'
;MLVKAYSAAVNGLEVTTITVEVSLTRGVSYRLTGLGDEAVRESRDRIAAALLNTGLKFPVADITANLSPASLRKVGSGFDLPLAVAILAANGDIPSDRLGSYMLVGELSLDGSLQPVKGVLPIAIRARKDQMKGLIVPKANEHEAAVVNQLDVYGMSSITEVIRFLKGDDADFSPCVVDTRKEFYEQQYDFDLDFADVRGQESVKRALEVAAAGGHNLVMIGPPGSGKSMMAKRLPSILPPLTLSESLETTQIHSIAGKLSAGKGLISQRPFRSPHHTISQVALVGGGVDPMPGEISLAHNGVLFADELPEFNKHTLEVLRQPLEDRLITIARAKYTITYPASFMFVASMNPCPCGYYGDPTHVCVCSPGQIQRYMNKISGPLLDRIDIQCEITPVPFKDISKAQPGEPSSAIRERVIKARQRQELRYKDIPGVHCNAQMTERMIHQYAEPDEAGISLLRMAMERLNLSARAYNRILKVARTIADIEGSEQLQPLSGERPDRRLLEKEKAARPLHVVKQERRCGFRQVRMVVRRGYYLASAINSISTRAFFGSVFTAKAERAGKGAWKNSAYTSFISAKSAMSAMRTVVLTTSAIVRPSAARIALALLRLWRVSSLMPPSAKLPVAGSMGS
;
A
#
# COMPACT_ATOMS: atom_id res chain seq x y z
N MET A 1 -11.19 -46.44 20.93
CA MET A 1 -11.93 -45.28 21.52
C MET A 1 -11.82 -44.12 20.54
N LEU A 2 -12.89 -43.35 20.31
CA LEU A 2 -12.85 -42.14 19.48
C LEU A 2 -12.71 -40.93 20.38
N VAL A 3 -11.68 -40.11 20.14
CA VAL A 3 -11.43 -38.89 20.89
C VAL A 3 -11.46 -37.68 19.95
N LYS A 4 -11.96 -36.57 20.45
CA LYS A 4 -11.99 -35.29 19.74
C LYS A 4 -11.19 -34.24 20.49
N ALA A 5 -10.31 -33.54 19.77
CA ALA A 5 -9.63 -32.31 20.20
C ALA A 5 -9.96 -31.19 19.22
N TYR A 6 -9.78 -29.93 19.63
CA TYR A 6 -10.08 -28.77 18.80
C TYR A 6 -8.84 -27.97 18.50
N SER A 7 -8.74 -27.58 17.25
CA SER A 7 -7.71 -26.70 16.72
C SER A 7 -8.32 -25.70 15.74
N ALA A 8 -7.51 -24.94 15.01
CA ALA A 8 -8.00 -24.03 14.00
C ALA A 8 -7.09 -23.97 12.77
N ALA A 9 -7.69 -23.74 11.62
CA ALA A 9 -6.99 -23.45 10.37
C ALA A 9 -7.21 -21.99 9.96
N VAL A 10 -6.13 -21.30 9.64
CA VAL A 10 -6.13 -19.92 9.17
C VAL A 10 -6.13 -19.93 7.65
N ASN A 11 -7.10 -19.23 7.03
CA ASN A 11 -7.20 -19.07 5.59
C ASN A 11 -7.44 -17.58 5.26
N GLY A 12 -6.38 -16.87 4.96
CA GLY A 12 -6.43 -15.41 4.93
C GLY A 12 -6.73 -14.85 6.32
N LEU A 13 -7.73 -13.96 6.44
CA LEU A 13 -8.22 -13.46 7.74
C LEU A 13 -9.28 -14.36 8.38
N GLU A 14 -9.81 -15.30 7.63
CA GLU A 14 -10.82 -16.22 8.13
C GLU A 14 -10.19 -17.39 8.87
N VAL A 15 -10.75 -17.71 10.03
CA VAL A 15 -10.33 -18.86 10.83
C VAL A 15 -11.48 -19.83 10.97
N THR A 16 -11.21 -21.08 10.65
CA THR A 16 -12.17 -22.17 10.78
C THR A 16 -11.69 -23.14 11.85
N THR A 17 -12.59 -23.49 12.75
CA THR A 17 -12.34 -24.49 13.79
C THR A 17 -12.18 -25.88 13.16
N ILE A 18 -11.12 -26.57 13.54
CA ILE A 18 -10.79 -27.90 13.07
C ILE A 18 -11.02 -28.90 14.21
N THR A 19 -11.86 -29.85 13.98
CA THR A 19 -12.01 -31.00 14.88
C THR A 19 -11.00 -32.08 14.51
N VAL A 20 -10.09 -32.34 15.43
CA VAL A 20 -9.09 -33.40 15.33
C VAL A 20 -9.70 -34.68 15.96
N GLU A 21 -10.07 -35.62 15.14
CA GLU A 21 -10.68 -36.89 15.56
C GLU A 21 -9.64 -37.98 15.46
N VAL A 22 -9.40 -38.70 16.55
CA VAL A 22 -8.46 -39.83 16.60
C VAL A 22 -9.15 -41.07 17.10
N SER A 23 -8.97 -42.17 16.36
CA SER A 23 -9.47 -43.52 16.72
C SER A 23 -8.31 -44.51 16.72
N LEU A 24 -8.21 -45.30 17.79
CA LEU A 24 -7.24 -46.36 17.93
C LEU A 24 -7.92 -47.73 17.80
N THR A 25 -7.34 -48.61 16.96
CA THR A 25 -7.73 -50.01 16.81
C THR A 25 -6.51 -50.94 16.84
N ARG A 26 -6.68 -52.24 16.87
CA ARG A 26 -5.54 -53.19 16.87
C ARG A 26 -4.81 -53.14 15.54
N GLY A 27 -3.49 -52.96 15.58
CA GLY A 27 -2.62 -52.88 14.41
C GLY A 27 -1.37 -52.05 14.64
N VAL A 28 -0.72 -51.60 13.54
CA VAL A 28 0.54 -50.83 13.58
C VAL A 28 0.57 -49.71 12.54
N SER A 29 -0.57 -49.38 11.92
CA SER A 29 -0.62 -48.40 10.84
C SER A 29 -0.98 -46.99 11.35
N TYR A 30 -0.56 -45.96 10.62
CA TYR A 30 -0.97 -44.57 10.85
C TYR A 30 -1.60 -44.03 9.58
N ARG A 31 -2.81 -43.49 9.68
CA ARG A 31 -3.55 -42.88 8.57
C ARG A 31 -4.04 -41.53 8.98
N LEU A 32 -3.67 -40.50 8.18
CA LEU A 32 -4.12 -39.12 8.36
C LEU A 32 -5.04 -38.74 7.19
N THR A 33 -6.24 -38.29 7.50
CA THR A 33 -7.25 -37.80 6.54
C THR A 33 -7.61 -36.35 6.81
N GLY A 34 -8.24 -35.65 5.85
CA GLY A 34 -8.73 -34.28 6.04
C GLY A 34 -7.89 -33.21 5.36
N LEU A 35 -7.24 -33.48 4.20
CA LEU A 35 -6.55 -32.51 3.35
C LEU A 35 -5.41 -31.75 4.06
N GLY A 36 -4.59 -32.44 4.87
CA GLY A 36 -3.34 -31.90 5.38
C GLY A 36 -2.32 -31.67 4.26
N ASP A 37 -1.51 -30.62 4.37
CA ASP A 37 -0.32 -30.40 3.54
C ASP A 37 0.81 -31.38 3.92
N GLU A 38 1.98 -31.19 3.34
CA GLU A 38 3.15 -32.04 3.61
C GLU A 38 3.59 -31.94 5.07
N ALA A 39 3.64 -30.73 5.63
CA ALA A 39 4.01 -30.50 7.01
C ALA A 39 3.06 -31.20 8.01
N VAL A 40 1.75 -31.20 7.73
CA VAL A 40 0.75 -31.93 8.52
C VAL A 40 0.91 -33.44 8.39
N ARG A 41 1.32 -33.95 7.22
CA ARG A 41 1.54 -35.39 7.00
C ARG A 41 2.79 -35.91 7.74
N GLU A 42 3.83 -35.08 7.84
CA GLU A 42 5.05 -35.39 8.57
C GLU A 42 4.89 -35.30 10.10
N SER A 43 3.74 -34.78 10.60
CA SER A 43 3.49 -34.61 12.03
C SER A 43 3.67 -35.91 12.83
N ARG A 44 3.35 -37.07 12.24
CA ARG A 44 3.55 -38.37 12.89
C ARG A 44 4.98 -38.55 13.40
N ASP A 45 5.98 -38.27 12.55
CA ASP A 45 7.37 -38.56 12.88
C ASP A 45 7.88 -37.56 13.93
N ARG A 46 7.46 -36.28 13.86
CA ARG A 46 7.74 -35.29 14.90
C ARG A 46 7.09 -35.67 16.23
N ILE A 47 5.82 -36.04 16.23
CA ILE A 47 5.09 -36.46 17.44
C ILE A 47 5.72 -37.69 18.05
N ALA A 48 6.04 -38.71 17.26
CA ALA A 48 6.64 -39.94 17.75
C ALA A 48 8.00 -39.70 18.41
N ALA A 49 8.86 -38.86 17.79
CA ALA A 49 10.15 -38.48 18.35
C ALA A 49 10.00 -37.64 19.62
N ALA A 50 9.11 -36.64 19.64
CA ALA A 50 8.84 -35.78 20.78
C ALA A 50 8.36 -36.60 21.99
N LEU A 51 7.43 -37.51 21.79
CA LEU A 51 6.94 -38.39 22.86
C LEU A 51 8.05 -39.29 23.41
N LEU A 52 8.84 -39.91 22.53
CA LEU A 52 9.94 -40.77 22.97
C LEU A 52 10.96 -40.02 23.81
N ASN A 53 11.38 -38.83 23.37
CA ASN A 53 12.36 -38.01 24.06
C ASN A 53 11.86 -37.41 25.40
N THR A 54 10.54 -37.33 25.57
CA THR A 54 9.91 -36.91 26.83
C THR A 54 9.56 -38.07 27.76
N GLY A 55 10.00 -39.28 27.43
CA GLY A 55 9.76 -40.49 28.25
C GLY A 55 8.36 -41.12 28.06
N LEU A 56 7.60 -40.67 27.09
CA LEU A 56 6.30 -41.19 26.70
C LEU A 56 6.46 -42.16 25.54
N LYS A 57 5.48 -43.07 25.38
CA LYS A 57 5.50 -44.03 24.28
C LYS A 57 4.48 -43.64 23.22
N PHE A 58 4.89 -43.65 21.96
CA PHE A 58 3.94 -43.57 20.86
C PHE A 58 3.14 -44.89 20.81
N PRO A 59 1.78 -44.87 20.77
CA PRO A 59 0.99 -46.08 20.83
C PRO A 59 1.26 -47.04 19.66
N VAL A 60 1.40 -48.32 19.96
CA VAL A 60 1.48 -49.40 18.97
C VAL A 60 0.05 -49.86 18.64
N ALA A 61 -0.57 -49.14 17.70
CA ALA A 61 -1.97 -49.36 17.31
C ALA A 61 -2.19 -48.91 15.86
N ASP A 62 -3.29 -49.33 15.25
CA ASP A 62 -3.79 -48.69 14.03
C ASP A 62 -4.44 -47.35 14.42
N ILE A 63 -3.74 -46.24 14.10
CA ILE A 63 -4.16 -44.90 14.39
C ILE A 63 -4.80 -44.30 13.14
N THR A 64 -6.07 -43.94 13.24
CA THR A 64 -6.76 -43.16 12.22
C THR A 64 -7.03 -41.77 12.78
N ALA A 65 -6.35 -40.75 12.22
CA ALA A 65 -6.56 -39.35 12.55
C ALA A 65 -7.31 -38.65 11.40
N ASN A 66 -8.34 -37.88 11.72
CA ASN A 66 -9.12 -37.10 10.77
C ASN A 66 -9.18 -35.64 11.18
N LEU A 67 -8.89 -34.73 10.24
CA LEU A 67 -8.97 -33.28 10.43
C LEU A 67 -10.23 -32.74 9.73
N SER A 68 -11.33 -32.59 10.47
CA SER A 68 -12.62 -32.16 9.95
C SER A 68 -12.78 -30.60 10.02
N PRO A 69 -13.36 -29.94 8.99
CA PRO A 69 -13.95 -30.47 7.76
C PRO A 69 -12.93 -30.85 6.69
N ALA A 70 -13.14 -31.90 5.95
CA ALA A 70 -12.22 -32.40 4.91
C ALA A 70 -12.14 -31.44 3.68
N SER A 71 -13.10 -30.55 3.49
CA SER A 71 -13.13 -29.58 2.37
C SER A 71 -12.08 -28.46 2.49
N LEU A 72 -11.60 -28.19 3.71
CA LEU A 72 -10.63 -27.14 3.98
C LEU A 72 -9.21 -27.73 4.04
N ARG A 73 -8.26 -27.12 3.33
CA ARG A 73 -6.85 -27.50 3.42
C ARG A 73 -6.26 -27.02 4.76
N LYS A 74 -5.54 -27.90 5.45
CA LYS A 74 -4.79 -27.60 6.68
C LYS A 74 -3.33 -27.43 6.31
N VAL A 75 -2.76 -26.31 6.73
CA VAL A 75 -1.41 -25.89 6.35
C VAL A 75 -0.57 -25.65 7.60
N GLY A 76 0.65 -26.18 7.57
CA GLY A 76 1.66 -25.95 8.59
C GLY A 76 1.63 -26.92 9.76
N SER A 77 2.64 -26.80 10.61
CA SER A 77 2.96 -27.70 11.73
C SER A 77 2.16 -27.44 13.01
N GLY A 78 1.31 -26.41 13.04
CA GLY A 78 0.52 -26.05 14.23
C GLY A 78 -0.49 -27.12 14.70
N PHE A 79 -0.68 -28.17 13.92
CA PHE A 79 -1.54 -29.33 14.26
C PHE A 79 -0.82 -30.43 15.02
N ASP A 80 0.51 -30.32 15.22
CA ASP A 80 1.29 -31.35 15.93
C ASP A 80 0.78 -31.54 17.36
N LEU A 81 0.61 -30.44 18.10
CA LEU A 81 0.13 -30.47 19.48
C LEU A 81 -1.28 -31.09 19.62
N PRO A 82 -2.32 -30.64 18.89
CA PRO A 82 -3.65 -31.24 19.02
C PRO A 82 -3.69 -32.70 18.57
N LEU A 83 -2.91 -33.10 17.57
CA LEU A 83 -2.79 -34.50 17.14
C LEU A 83 -2.13 -35.36 18.23
N ALA A 84 -0.99 -34.89 18.82
CA ALA A 84 -0.29 -35.60 19.89
C ALA A 84 -1.19 -35.82 21.10
N VAL A 85 -1.90 -34.77 21.55
CA VAL A 85 -2.80 -34.82 22.70
C VAL A 85 -4.00 -35.77 22.41
N ALA A 86 -4.58 -35.69 21.20
CA ALA A 86 -5.68 -36.59 20.83
C ALA A 86 -5.25 -38.05 20.76
N ILE A 87 -4.03 -38.36 20.29
CA ILE A 87 -3.45 -39.71 20.27
C ILE A 87 -3.25 -40.22 21.69
N LEU A 88 -2.65 -39.44 22.58
CA LEU A 88 -2.43 -39.81 23.99
C LEU A 88 -3.76 -40.04 24.74
N ALA A 89 -4.75 -39.20 24.49
CA ALA A 89 -6.06 -39.34 25.08
C ALA A 89 -6.79 -40.59 24.55
N ALA A 90 -6.67 -40.90 23.27
CA ALA A 90 -7.22 -42.11 22.69
C ALA A 90 -6.56 -43.42 23.21
N ASN A 91 -5.27 -43.31 23.61
CA ASN A 91 -4.52 -44.38 24.28
C ASN A 91 -4.86 -44.54 25.78
N GLY A 92 -5.50 -43.54 26.38
CA GLY A 92 -5.84 -43.53 27.80
C GLY A 92 -4.76 -42.88 28.70
N ASP A 93 -3.71 -42.28 28.13
CA ASP A 93 -2.64 -41.61 28.87
C ASP A 93 -3.09 -40.26 29.45
N ILE A 94 -4.10 -39.63 28.85
CA ILE A 94 -4.69 -38.33 29.23
C ILE A 94 -6.22 -38.49 29.29
N PRO A 95 -6.92 -37.92 30.31
CA PRO A 95 -8.38 -37.86 30.32
C PRO A 95 -8.92 -37.04 29.16
N SER A 96 -9.98 -37.54 28.50
CA SER A 96 -10.59 -36.86 27.34
C SER A 96 -11.56 -35.74 27.72
N ASP A 97 -12.00 -35.69 28.98
CA ASP A 97 -13.08 -34.81 29.46
C ASP A 97 -12.79 -33.33 29.28
N ARG A 98 -11.52 -32.91 29.46
CA ARG A 98 -11.10 -31.51 29.33
C ARG A 98 -10.85 -31.07 27.90
N LEU A 99 -10.61 -31.99 26.94
CA LEU A 99 -10.25 -31.69 25.57
C LEU A 99 -11.33 -30.87 24.82
N GLY A 100 -12.59 -31.11 25.14
CA GLY A 100 -13.73 -30.42 24.56
C GLY A 100 -13.81 -28.94 24.91
N SER A 101 -13.13 -28.50 25.98
CA SER A 101 -13.21 -27.16 26.50
C SER A 101 -12.06 -26.25 26.01
N TYR A 102 -11.00 -26.83 25.49
CA TYR A 102 -9.80 -26.07 25.07
C TYR A 102 -9.51 -26.23 23.59
N MET A 103 -9.13 -25.13 22.95
CA MET A 103 -8.53 -25.16 21.63
C MET A 103 -7.00 -25.28 21.79
N LEU A 104 -6.35 -26.09 20.95
CA LEU A 104 -4.92 -26.37 21.03
C LEU A 104 -4.25 -26.02 19.70
N VAL A 105 -3.14 -25.30 19.77
CA VAL A 105 -2.31 -24.97 18.61
C VAL A 105 -0.84 -24.96 19.03
N GLY A 106 0.01 -25.67 18.28
CA GLY A 106 1.44 -25.69 18.55
C GLY A 106 2.18 -26.65 17.65
N GLU A 107 3.38 -26.27 17.24
CA GLU A 107 4.34 -27.13 16.57
C GLU A 107 5.21 -27.84 17.60
N LEU A 108 5.50 -29.12 17.40
CA LEU A 108 6.38 -29.89 18.29
C LEU A 108 7.77 -30.04 17.67
N SER A 109 8.78 -29.65 18.46
CA SER A 109 10.15 -30.05 18.22
C SER A 109 10.36 -31.51 18.67
N LEU A 110 11.43 -32.14 18.16
CA LEU A 110 11.77 -33.53 18.47
C LEU A 110 12.07 -33.79 19.95
N ASP A 111 12.44 -32.76 20.69
CA ASP A 111 12.67 -32.78 22.15
C ASP A 111 11.40 -32.58 22.98
N GLY A 112 10.26 -32.40 22.34
CA GLY A 112 8.97 -32.15 22.98
C GLY A 112 8.70 -30.69 23.36
N SER A 113 9.58 -29.76 23.00
CA SER A 113 9.33 -28.32 23.17
C SER A 113 8.32 -27.81 22.15
N LEU A 114 7.54 -26.78 22.55
CA LEU A 114 6.55 -26.12 21.70
C LEU A 114 7.17 -24.92 20.98
N GLN A 115 7.13 -24.94 19.66
CA GLN A 115 7.64 -23.87 18.81
C GLN A 115 6.53 -22.87 18.43
N PRO A 116 6.88 -21.57 18.25
CA PRO A 116 5.92 -20.53 17.92
C PRO A 116 5.23 -20.79 16.58
N VAL A 117 3.93 -20.49 16.53
CA VAL A 117 3.09 -20.63 15.36
C VAL A 117 2.57 -19.27 14.87
N LYS A 118 2.19 -19.18 13.61
CA LYS A 118 1.65 -17.94 13.00
C LYS A 118 0.14 -17.88 13.12
N GLY A 119 -0.40 -16.67 13.17
CA GLY A 119 -1.86 -16.47 13.14
C GLY A 119 -2.57 -16.82 14.44
N VAL A 120 -1.90 -16.69 15.59
CA VAL A 120 -2.49 -17.05 16.87
C VAL A 120 -3.56 -16.06 17.32
N LEU A 121 -3.41 -14.76 17.06
CA LEU A 121 -4.46 -13.79 17.37
C LEU A 121 -5.79 -14.08 16.68
N PRO A 122 -5.89 -14.28 15.36
CA PRO A 122 -7.15 -14.67 14.74
C PRO A 122 -7.69 -16.03 15.23
N ILE A 123 -6.81 -16.98 15.63
CA ILE A 123 -7.21 -18.22 16.26
C ILE A 123 -7.85 -17.96 17.63
N ALA A 124 -7.27 -17.11 18.45
CA ALA A 124 -7.83 -16.72 19.77
C ALA A 124 -9.19 -16.02 19.62
N ILE A 125 -9.34 -15.13 18.63
CA ILE A 125 -10.64 -14.51 18.31
C ILE A 125 -11.68 -15.59 17.93
N ARG A 126 -11.27 -16.61 17.17
CA ARG A 126 -12.15 -17.73 16.81
C ARG A 126 -12.51 -18.57 18.01
N ALA A 127 -11.55 -18.93 18.87
CA ALA A 127 -11.79 -19.71 20.08
C ALA A 127 -12.81 -19.03 21.01
N ARG A 128 -12.70 -17.71 21.19
CA ARG A 128 -13.69 -16.91 21.96
C ARG A 128 -15.06 -16.95 21.30
N LYS A 129 -15.14 -16.82 19.97
CA LYS A 129 -16.41 -16.88 19.21
C LYS A 129 -17.09 -18.22 19.36
N ASP A 130 -16.33 -19.30 19.41
CA ASP A 130 -16.79 -20.66 19.61
C ASP A 130 -17.06 -21.01 21.09
N GLN A 131 -16.94 -20.00 22.00
CA GLN A 131 -17.18 -20.13 23.44
C GLN A 131 -16.30 -21.20 24.11
N MET A 132 -15.07 -21.39 23.62
CA MET A 132 -14.08 -22.23 24.28
C MET A 132 -13.72 -21.65 25.64
N LYS A 133 -13.50 -22.51 26.65
CA LYS A 133 -13.04 -22.10 27.96
C LYS A 133 -11.65 -21.48 27.89
N GLY A 134 -10.77 -22.04 27.07
CA GLY A 134 -9.43 -21.52 26.91
C GLY A 134 -8.73 -21.97 25.65
N LEU A 135 -7.55 -21.39 25.44
CA LEU A 135 -6.65 -21.64 24.32
C LEU A 135 -5.27 -22.01 24.85
N ILE A 136 -4.74 -23.15 24.41
CA ILE A 136 -3.39 -23.60 24.74
C ILE A 136 -2.49 -23.31 23.54
N VAL A 137 -1.43 -22.54 23.75
CA VAL A 137 -0.48 -22.07 22.72
C VAL A 137 0.96 -22.19 23.19
N PRO A 138 1.94 -22.17 22.30
CA PRO A 138 3.35 -22.03 22.69
C PRO A 138 3.58 -20.77 23.53
N LYS A 139 4.49 -20.84 24.50
CA LYS A 139 4.82 -19.74 25.42
C LYS A 139 5.14 -18.44 24.68
N ALA A 140 5.83 -18.52 23.53
CA ALA A 140 6.15 -17.38 22.70
C ALA A 140 4.94 -16.64 22.11
N ASN A 141 3.78 -17.30 21.99
CA ASN A 141 2.54 -16.75 21.43
C ASN A 141 1.52 -16.33 22.51
N GLU A 142 1.82 -16.51 23.79
CA GLU A 142 0.81 -16.27 24.84
C GLU A 142 0.33 -14.82 24.89
N HIS A 143 1.26 -13.85 24.79
CA HIS A 143 0.91 -12.42 24.81
C HIS A 143 0.03 -12.03 23.62
N GLU A 144 0.33 -12.56 22.43
CA GLU A 144 -0.45 -12.35 21.23
C GLU A 144 -1.90 -12.86 21.39
N ALA A 145 -2.07 -14.03 21.97
CA ALA A 145 -3.38 -14.63 22.20
C ALA A 145 -4.16 -13.95 23.36
N ALA A 146 -3.46 -13.56 24.42
CA ALA A 146 -4.05 -12.98 25.62
C ALA A 146 -4.64 -11.56 25.42
N VAL A 147 -4.39 -10.93 24.27
CA VAL A 147 -5.09 -9.72 23.82
C VAL A 147 -6.61 -9.91 23.77
N VAL A 148 -7.06 -11.15 23.53
CA VAL A 148 -8.49 -11.47 23.39
C VAL A 148 -9.13 -11.64 24.75
N ASN A 149 -9.91 -10.66 25.17
CA ASN A 149 -10.64 -10.69 26.44
C ASN A 149 -11.67 -11.85 26.47
N GLN A 150 -11.98 -12.35 27.66
CA GLN A 150 -12.96 -13.42 27.92
C GLN A 150 -12.54 -14.78 27.30
N LEU A 151 -11.24 -15.05 27.25
CA LEU A 151 -10.67 -16.32 26.85
C LEU A 151 -9.46 -16.58 27.76
N ASP A 152 -9.42 -17.71 28.46
CA ASP A 152 -8.27 -18.11 29.24
C ASP A 152 -7.15 -18.60 28.31
N VAL A 153 -6.00 -17.92 28.31
CA VAL A 153 -4.86 -18.28 27.46
C VAL A 153 -3.75 -18.89 28.29
N TYR A 154 -3.33 -20.09 27.92
CA TYR A 154 -2.25 -20.82 28.58
C TYR A 154 -1.06 -20.95 27.64
N GLY A 155 0.03 -20.23 27.95
CA GLY A 155 1.29 -20.34 27.23
C GLY A 155 2.13 -21.49 27.81
N MET A 156 2.38 -22.52 27.02
CA MET A 156 3.11 -23.73 27.41
C MET A 156 4.43 -23.82 26.64
N SER A 157 5.49 -24.33 27.32
CA SER A 157 6.82 -24.49 26.73
C SER A 157 7.07 -25.88 26.16
N SER A 158 6.33 -26.89 26.66
CA SER A 158 6.53 -28.29 26.27
C SER A 158 5.23 -29.10 26.27
N ILE A 159 5.24 -30.21 25.57
CA ILE A 159 4.11 -31.18 25.58
C ILE A 159 3.87 -31.76 26.98
N THR A 160 4.90 -31.89 27.82
CA THR A 160 4.78 -32.39 29.19
C THR A 160 3.98 -31.46 30.08
N GLU A 161 4.13 -30.13 29.91
CA GLU A 161 3.31 -29.13 30.60
C GLU A 161 1.83 -29.25 30.18
N VAL A 162 1.57 -29.38 28.87
CA VAL A 162 0.22 -29.57 28.35
C VAL A 162 -0.44 -30.84 28.93
N ILE A 163 0.30 -31.95 29.02
CA ILE A 163 -0.20 -33.23 29.58
C ILE A 163 -0.51 -33.06 31.07
N ARG A 164 0.36 -32.42 31.85
CA ARG A 164 0.12 -32.16 33.29
C ARG A 164 -1.14 -31.33 33.48
N PHE A 165 -1.28 -30.24 32.74
CA PHE A 165 -2.47 -29.39 32.78
C PHE A 165 -3.76 -30.17 32.44
N LEU A 166 -3.74 -30.97 31.38
CA LEU A 166 -4.91 -31.76 30.96
C LEU A 166 -5.25 -32.89 31.94
N LYS A 167 -4.28 -33.39 32.72
CA LYS A 167 -4.50 -34.35 33.81
C LYS A 167 -5.12 -33.72 35.07
N GLY A 168 -5.22 -32.38 35.11
CA GLY A 168 -5.85 -31.69 36.25
C GLY A 168 -4.87 -31.11 37.26
N ASP A 169 -3.57 -31.07 36.93
CA ASP A 169 -2.56 -30.38 37.74
C ASP A 169 -2.58 -28.89 37.38
N ASP A 170 -3.58 -28.18 37.94
CA ASP A 170 -3.83 -26.77 37.63
C ASP A 170 -3.01 -25.81 38.50
N ALA A 171 -2.31 -26.30 39.56
CA ALA A 171 -1.66 -25.45 40.55
C ALA A 171 -0.51 -24.59 39.98
N ASP A 172 0.21 -25.12 38.99
CA ASP A 172 1.34 -24.45 38.34
C ASP A 172 0.94 -23.63 37.11
N PHE A 173 -0.32 -23.67 36.69
CA PHE A 173 -0.77 -23.07 35.43
C PHE A 173 -1.82 -21.98 35.67
N SER A 174 -1.42 -20.73 35.47
CA SER A 174 -2.34 -19.59 35.46
C SER A 174 -2.54 -19.04 34.05
N PRO A 175 -3.74 -18.59 33.69
CA PRO A 175 -3.95 -17.94 32.42
C PRO A 175 -3.14 -16.65 32.33
N CYS A 176 -2.60 -16.37 31.15
CA CYS A 176 -1.91 -15.12 30.89
C CYS A 176 -2.90 -13.96 30.88
N VAL A 177 -2.68 -12.98 31.75
CA VAL A 177 -3.51 -11.77 31.85
C VAL A 177 -2.73 -10.59 31.31
N VAL A 178 -3.24 -9.97 30.25
CA VAL A 178 -2.66 -8.77 29.64
C VAL A 178 -3.66 -7.64 29.75
N ASP A 179 -3.22 -6.51 30.32
CA ASP A 179 -4.01 -5.27 30.24
C ASP A 179 -3.82 -4.62 28.86
N THR A 180 -4.56 -5.17 27.89
CA THR A 180 -4.52 -4.76 26.48
C THR A 180 -4.73 -3.26 26.30
N ARG A 181 -5.56 -2.62 27.13
CA ARG A 181 -5.84 -1.18 27.00
C ARG A 181 -4.63 -0.37 27.47
N LYS A 182 -4.07 -0.74 28.62
CA LYS A 182 -2.91 -0.04 29.18
C LYS A 182 -1.71 -0.11 28.24
N GLU A 183 -1.32 -1.31 27.80
CA GLU A 183 -0.21 -1.50 26.85
C GLU A 183 -0.43 -0.74 25.53
N PHE A 184 -1.66 -0.77 25.00
CA PHE A 184 -2.00 -0.09 23.76
C PHE A 184 -1.83 1.42 23.85
N TYR A 185 -2.34 2.07 24.93
CA TYR A 185 -2.27 3.52 25.08
C TYR A 185 -0.88 4.03 25.46
N GLU A 186 -0.13 3.29 26.24
CA GLU A 186 1.24 3.68 26.66
C GLU A 186 2.21 3.71 25.45
N GLN A 187 2.08 2.79 24.50
CA GLN A 187 2.99 2.67 23.35
C GLN A 187 2.58 3.49 22.13
N GLN A 188 1.42 4.15 22.14
CA GLN A 188 0.92 4.89 20.96
C GLN A 188 1.81 6.05 20.52
N TYR A 189 2.52 6.68 21.44
CA TYR A 189 3.25 7.92 21.22
C TYR A 189 4.77 7.79 21.40
N ASP A 190 5.26 6.58 21.50
CA ASP A 190 6.69 6.27 21.62
C ASP A 190 7.35 6.20 20.24
N PHE A 191 7.82 7.34 19.74
CA PHE A 191 8.45 7.47 18.42
C PHE A 191 9.92 7.86 18.54
N ASP A 192 10.80 7.11 17.92
CA ASP A 192 12.25 7.39 17.86
C ASP A 192 12.58 8.63 17.01
N LEU A 193 11.70 9.05 16.11
CA LEU A 193 11.95 10.11 15.13
C LEU A 193 10.94 11.26 15.30
N ASP A 194 11.46 12.51 15.34
CA ASP A 194 10.65 13.71 15.50
C ASP A 194 10.88 14.71 14.36
N PHE A 195 9.81 15.47 13.98
CA PHE A 195 9.91 16.56 13.01
C PHE A 195 10.71 17.76 13.51
N ALA A 196 10.95 17.89 14.82
CA ALA A 196 11.83 18.90 15.40
C ALA A 196 13.26 18.79 14.85
N ASP A 197 13.72 17.59 14.48
CA ASP A 197 15.05 17.38 13.86
C ASP A 197 15.14 17.93 12.44
N VAL A 198 14.02 18.16 11.78
CA VAL A 198 13.97 18.64 10.39
C VAL A 198 14.04 20.16 10.37
N ARG A 199 15.18 20.68 9.93
CA ARG A 199 15.40 22.12 9.81
C ARG A 199 14.91 22.64 8.46
N GLY A 200 14.11 23.70 8.47
CA GLY A 200 13.52 24.27 7.26
C GLY A 200 12.46 23.35 6.62
N GLN A 201 12.27 23.45 5.30
CA GLN A 201 11.32 22.65 4.51
C GLN A 201 9.84 22.82 4.95
N GLU A 202 9.46 24.02 5.40
CA GLU A 202 8.13 24.28 5.98
C GLU A 202 6.98 23.95 5.01
N SER A 203 7.18 24.16 3.71
CA SER A 203 6.20 23.81 2.68
C SER A 203 5.98 22.29 2.59
N VAL A 204 7.04 21.49 2.76
CA VAL A 204 6.97 20.04 2.72
C VAL A 204 6.35 19.49 4.01
N LYS A 205 6.74 20.04 5.16
CA LYS A 205 6.10 19.72 6.46
C LYS A 205 4.60 19.96 6.40
N ARG A 206 4.18 21.12 5.86
CA ARG A 206 2.76 21.43 5.69
C ARG A 206 2.06 20.48 4.72
N ALA A 207 2.72 20.08 3.62
CA ALA A 207 2.16 19.08 2.71
C ALA A 207 1.98 17.71 3.39
N LEU A 208 2.96 17.30 4.22
CA LEU A 208 2.87 16.06 5.00
C LEU A 208 1.79 16.13 6.09
N GLU A 209 1.64 17.29 6.76
CA GLU A 209 0.55 17.54 7.72
C GLU A 209 -0.83 17.41 7.07
N VAL A 210 -1.02 18.03 5.90
CA VAL A 210 -2.28 17.92 5.14
C VAL A 210 -2.52 16.49 4.69
N ALA A 211 -1.48 15.81 4.20
CA ALA A 211 -1.57 14.42 3.80
C ALA A 211 -1.94 13.50 4.97
N ALA A 212 -1.34 13.70 6.14
CA ALA A 212 -1.64 12.96 7.37
C ALA A 212 -3.08 13.20 7.86
N ALA A 213 -3.52 14.46 7.84
CA ALA A 213 -4.86 14.82 8.29
C ALA A 213 -5.97 14.26 7.40
N GLY A 214 -5.78 14.27 6.06
CA GLY A 214 -6.77 13.81 5.10
C GLY A 214 -6.62 12.36 4.65
N GLY A 215 -5.53 11.69 4.99
CA GLY A 215 -5.18 10.37 4.45
C GLY A 215 -4.82 10.40 2.97
N HIS A 216 -4.26 11.52 2.49
CA HIS A 216 -3.94 11.74 1.08
C HIS A 216 -2.63 11.05 0.66
N ASN A 217 -2.64 10.49 -0.53
CA ASN A 217 -1.42 9.98 -1.16
C ASN A 217 -0.52 11.14 -1.61
N LEU A 218 0.80 10.98 -1.40
CA LEU A 218 1.76 12.06 -1.63
C LEU A 218 3.00 11.57 -2.37
N VAL A 219 3.52 12.39 -3.30
CA VAL A 219 4.83 12.19 -3.91
C VAL A 219 5.74 13.39 -3.68
N MET A 220 6.96 13.11 -3.24
CA MET A 220 8.03 14.08 -3.02
C MET A 220 9.01 14.04 -4.17
N ILE A 221 9.21 15.18 -4.85
CA ILE A 221 10.12 15.30 -6.00
C ILE A 221 11.24 16.26 -5.63
N GLY A 222 12.49 15.83 -5.76
CA GLY A 222 13.63 16.70 -5.45
C GLY A 222 14.98 16.04 -5.69
N PRO A 223 16.07 16.78 -5.65
CA PRO A 223 17.41 16.26 -5.90
C PRO A 223 17.84 15.24 -4.82
N PRO A 224 18.85 14.42 -5.11
CA PRO A 224 19.43 13.53 -4.10
C PRO A 224 19.93 14.34 -2.88
N GLY A 225 19.84 13.77 -1.68
CA GLY A 225 20.26 14.44 -0.45
C GLY A 225 19.31 15.54 0.06
N SER A 226 18.15 15.78 -0.57
CA SER A 226 17.18 16.81 -0.12
C SER A 226 16.33 16.40 1.10
N GLY A 227 16.53 15.22 1.67
CA GLY A 227 15.85 14.78 2.90
C GLY A 227 14.51 14.07 2.68
N LYS A 228 14.14 13.65 1.45
CA LYS A 228 12.87 12.97 1.12
C LYS A 228 12.57 11.77 2.03
N SER A 229 13.47 10.81 2.05
CA SER A 229 13.30 9.57 2.84
C SER A 229 13.33 9.84 4.35
N MET A 230 14.11 10.85 4.80
CA MET A 230 14.14 11.29 6.18
C MET A 230 12.78 11.83 6.65
N MET A 231 12.12 12.63 5.82
CA MET A 231 10.79 13.17 6.14
C MET A 231 9.70 12.09 6.08
N ALA A 232 9.78 11.19 5.10
CA ALA A 232 8.83 10.07 5.01
C ALA A 232 8.85 9.17 6.25
N LYS A 233 10.04 8.86 6.78
CA LYS A 233 10.21 8.03 7.99
C LYS A 233 9.64 8.68 9.25
N ARG A 234 9.51 10.01 9.29
CA ARG A 234 8.91 10.74 10.41
C ARG A 234 7.38 10.86 10.32
N LEU A 235 6.80 10.51 9.18
CA LEU A 235 5.35 10.62 8.98
C LEU A 235 4.51 9.87 10.04
N PRO A 236 4.87 8.67 10.50
CA PRO A 236 4.11 7.99 11.55
C PRO A 236 3.96 8.82 12.83
N SER A 237 4.94 9.65 13.18
CA SER A 237 4.90 10.47 14.40
C SER A 237 3.86 11.60 14.38
N ILE A 238 3.33 11.96 13.20
CA ILE A 238 2.29 12.99 13.05
C ILE A 238 0.93 12.42 12.62
N LEU A 239 0.84 11.12 12.31
CA LEU A 239 -0.42 10.47 12.01
C LEU A 239 -1.33 10.42 13.25
N PRO A 240 -2.66 10.42 13.09
CA PRO A 240 -3.57 10.16 14.19
C PRO A 240 -3.33 8.76 14.75
N PRO A 241 -3.45 8.54 16.06
CA PRO A 241 -3.27 7.23 16.65
C PRO A 241 -4.21 6.18 16.05
N LEU A 242 -3.85 4.91 16.16
CA LEU A 242 -4.77 3.81 15.81
C LEU A 242 -5.93 3.79 16.80
N THR A 243 -7.12 3.48 16.34
CA THR A 243 -8.20 3.00 17.20
C THR A 243 -7.93 1.55 17.61
N LEU A 244 -8.56 1.08 18.66
CA LEU A 244 -8.40 -0.32 19.08
C LEU A 244 -8.87 -1.31 17.98
N SER A 245 -9.90 -0.96 17.24
CA SER A 245 -10.39 -1.76 16.10
C SER A 245 -9.38 -1.81 14.97
N GLU A 246 -8.81 -0.66 14.55
CA GLU A 246 -7.76 -0.60 13.54
C GLU A 246 -6.50 -1.38 13.99
N SER A 247 -6.16 -1.29 15.28
CA SER A 247 -5.04 -2.03 15.87
C SER A 247 -5.24 -3.54 15.79
N LEU A 248 -6.41 -4.04 16.19
CA LEU A 248 -6.75 -5.46 16.10
C LEU A 248 -6.69 -5.98 14.66
N GLU A 249 -7.28 -5.26 13.72
CA GLU A 249 -7.27 -5.63 12.29
C GLU A 249 -5.84 -5.66 11.74
N THR A 250 -5.05 -4.64 12.05
CA THR A 250 -3.64 -4.56 11.63
C THR A 250 -2.82 -5.68 12.25
N THR A 251 -3.02 -5.95 13.54
CA THR A 251 -2.30 -7.01 14.27
C THR A 251 -2.64 -8.40 13.71
N GLN A 252 -3.91 -8.66 13.33
CA GLN A 252 -4.28 -9.93 12.69
C GLN A 252 -3.50 -10.17 11.40
N ILE A 253 -3.36 -9.15 10.54
CA ILE A 253 -2.59 -9.26 9.29
C ILE A 253 -1.12 -9.58 9.59
N HIS A 254 -0.53 -8.90 10.55
CA HIS A 254 0.87 -9.11 10.93
C HIS A 254 1.10 -10.47 11.64
N SER A 255 0.13 -10.93 12.42
CA SER A 255 0.11 -12.26 13.05
C SER A 255 0.16 -13.37 11.99
N ILE A 256 -0.74 -13.31 10.99
CA ILE A 256 -0.78 -14.26 9.88
C ILE A 256 0.52 -14.25 9.08
N ALA A 257 1.09 -13.07 8.84
CA ALA A 257 2.38 -12.93 8.16
C ALA A 257 3.58 -13.43 8.99
N GLY A 258 3.40 -13.70 10.29
CA GLY A 258 4.49 -14.03 11.21
C GLY A 258 5.46 -12.85 11.38
N LYS A 259 4.94 -11.61 11.38
CA LYS A 259 5.71 -10.36 11.51
C LYS A 259 5.47 -9.63 12.83
N LEU A 260 4.76 -10.24 13.77
CA LEU A 260 4.68 -9.75 15.13
C LEU A 260 6.00 -10.02 15.86
N SER A 261 6.50 -9.01 16.58
CA SER A 261 7.66 -9.18 17.45
C SER A 261 7.27 -10.02 18.67
N ALA A 262 8.14 -10.93 19.11
CA ALA A 262 7.91 -11.72 20.31
C ALA A 262 7.63 -10.81 21.51
N GLY A 263 6.63 -11.16 22.31
CA GLY A 263 6.23 -10.41 23.51
C GLY A 263 5.38 -9.15 23.25
N LYS A 264 5.04 -8.83 21.99
CA LYS A 264 4.07 -7.76 21.69
C LYS A 264 2.67 -8.35 21.48
N GLY A 265 1.69 -7.80 22.19
CA GLY A 265 0.29 -8.20 22.07
C GLY A 265 -0.40 -7.50 20.88
N LEU A 266 -0.39 -6.18 20.86
CA LEU A 266 -1.02 -5.35 19.83
C LEU A 266 -0.01 -4.43 19.14
N ILE A 267 -0.28 -4.15 17.88
CA ILE A 267 0.36 -3.05 17.15
C ILE A 267 -0.31 -1.75 17.60
N SER A 268 0.40 -0.91 18.33
CA SER A 268 -0.08 0.36 18.88
C SER A 268 0.18 1.55 17.95
N GLN A 269 1.16 1.44 17.06
CA GLN A 269 1.55 2.49 16.10
C GLN A 269 1.18 2.11 14.68
N ARG A 270 0.88 3.12 13.84
CA ARG A 270 0.60 2.89 12.41
C ARG A 270 1.83 2.32 11.70
N PRO A 271 1.71 1.17 11.00
CA PRO A 271 2.83 0.54 10.31
C PRO A 271 3.45 1.47 9.27
N PHE A 272 4.78 1.46 9.19
CA PHE A 272 5.54 2.10 8.12
C PHE A 272 6.29 1.03 7.33
N ARG A 273 5.84 0.77 6.10
CA ARG A 273 6.45 -0.23 5.21
C ARG A 273 7.20 0.47 4.09
N SER A 274 8.45 0.12 3.92
CA SER A 274 9.33 0.71 2.89
C SER A 274 10.02 -0.40 2.10
N PRO A 275 9.30 -1.05 1.17
CA PRO A 275 9.91 -2.08 0.34
C PRO A 275 10.96 -1.47 -0.60
N HIS A 276 12.04 -2.21 -0.81
CA HIS A 276 13.07 -1.81 -1.78
C HIS A 276 12.50 -1.87 -3.21
N HIS A 277 12.98 -1.03 -4.13
CA HIS A 277 12.47 -0.96 -5.51
C HIS A 277 12.65 -2.26 -6.32
N THR A 278 13.54 -3.17 -5.88
CA THR A 278 13.72 -4.51 -6.49
C THR A 278 12.71 -5.55 -6.02
N ILE A 279 11.75 -5.18 -5.18
CA ILE A 279 10.75 -6.11 -4.66
C ILE A 279 9.99 -6.81 -5.79
N SER A 280 9.75 -8.12 -5.63
CA SER A 280 8.91 -8.86 -6.56
C SER A 280 7.42 -8.49 -6.40
N GLN A 281 6.65 -8.66 -7.47
CA GLN A 281 5.20 -8.45 -7.42
C GLN A 281 4.53 -9.32 -6.33
N VAL A 282 4.95 -10.57 -6.18
CA VAL A 282 4.40 -11.49 -5.16
C VAL A 282 4.72 -11.00 -3.74
N ALA A 283 5.92 -10.50 -3.49
CA ALA A 283 6.27 -9.97 -2.18
C ALA A 283 5.51 -8.68 -1.86
N LEU A 284 5.21 -7.86 -2.87
CA LEU A 284 4.45 -6.61 -2.69
C LEU A 284 2.95 -6.88 -2.45
N VAL A 285 2.33 -7.71 -3.30
CA VAL A 285 0.88 -8.01 -3.28
C VAL A 285 0.54 -9.07 -2.24
N GLY A 286 1.42 -10.03 -2.08
CA GLY A 286 1.17 -11.27 -1.40
C GLY A 286 0.96 -12.43 -2.38
N GLY A 287 0.93 -13.63 -1.87
CA GLY A 287 0.77 -14.85 -2.65
C GLY A 287 1.66 -15.99 -2.16
N GLY A 288 2.02 -16.88 -3.04
CA GLY A 288 2.72 -18.12 -2.74
C GLY A 288 1.82 -19.34 -2.96
N VAL A 289 2.30 -20.51 -2.55
CA VAL A 289 1.50 -21.75 -2.54
C VAL A 289 0.39 -21.65 -1.50
N ASP A 290 0.76 -21.10 -0.34
CA ASP A 290 -0.16 -20.71 0.74
C ASP A 290 -0.16 -19.17 0.76
N PRO A 291 -1.27 -18.53 0.34
CA PRO A 291 -1.27 -17.09 0.08
C PRO A 291 -1.11 -16.27 1.36
N MET A 292 0.10 -15.74 1.54
CA MET A 292 0.44 -14.84 2.64
C MET A 292 0.22 -13.38 2.24
N PRO A 293 -0.10 -12.49 3.20
CA PRO A 293 -0.21 -11.06 2.93
C PRO A 293 1.15 -10.48 2.53
N GLY A 294 1.16 -9.59 1.52
CA GLY A 294 2.34 -8.85 1.07
C GLY A 294 2.54 -7.51 1.78
N GLU A 295 3.56 -6.74 1.35
CA GLU A 295 3.89 -5.44 1.94
C GLU A 295 2.73 -4.42 1.88
N ILE A 296 1.86 -4.52 0.86
CA ILE A 296 0.65 -3.69 0.74
C ILE A 296 -0.31 -3.96 1.91
N SER A 297 -0.58 -5.23 2.22
CA SER A 297 -1.45 -5.60 3.34
C SER A 297 -0.78 -5.33 4.69
N LEU A 298 0.53 -5.49 4.80
CA LEU A 298 1.30 -5.15 6.00
C LEU A 298 1.35 -3.64 6.27
N ALA A 299 1.10 -2.80 5.26
CA ALA A 299 0.96 -1.35 5.41
C ALA A 299 -0.45 -0.91 5.80
N HIS A 300 -1.39 -1.86 5.98
CA HIS A 300 -2.78 -1.55 6.32
C HIS A 300 -2.87 -0.66 7.57
N ASN A 301 -3.75 0.35 7.53
CA ASN A 301 -3.90 1.41 8.53
C ASN A 301 -2.62 2.24 8.81
N GLY A 302 -1.64 2.17 7.90
CA GLY A 302 -0.34 2.83 8.02
C GLY A 302 0.12 3.50 6.73
N VAL A 303 1.42 3.42 6.48
CA VAL A 303 2.11 4.06 5.35
C VAL A 303 2.85 3.02 4.52
N LEU A 304 2.63 3.05 3.21
CA LEU A 304 3.49 2.38 2.23
C LEU A 304 4.37 3.43 1.56
N PHE A 305 5.67 3.38 1.85
CA PHE A 305 6.65 4.30 1.29
C PHE A 305 7.44 3.66 0.15
N ALA A 306 7.29 4.22 -1.05
CA ALA A 306 8.06 3.84 -2.23
C ALA A 306 9.18 4.85 -2.48
N ASP A 307 10.39 4.53 -2.04
CA ASP A 307 11.57 5.35 -2.33
C ASP A 307 12.04 5.09 -3.77
N GLU A 308 12.51 6.12 -4.46
CA GLU A 308 12.95 6.04 -5.85
C GLU A 308 11.87 5.44 -6.79
N LEU A 309 10.66 5.95 -6.71
CA LEU A 309 9.48 5.41 -7.41
C LEU A 309 9.71 5.03 -8.90
N PRO A 310 10.45 5.79 -9.74
CA PRO A 310 10.70 5.39 -11.13
C PRO A 310 11.65 4.20 -11.31
N GLU A 311 12.32 3.72 -10.23
CA GLU A 311 13.22 2.57 -10.29
C GLU A 311 12.49 1.24 -10.04
N PHE A 312 11.27 1.29 -9.51
CA PHE A 312 10.42 0.09 -9.42
C PHE A 312 10.07 -0.46 -10.81
N ASN A 313 9.95 -1.77 -10.89
CA ASN A 313 9.45 -2.41 -12.11
C ASN A 313 8.03 -1.90 -12.43
N LYS A 314 7.79 -1.56 -13.71
CA LYS A 314 6.51 -1.02 -14.17
C LYS A 314 5.33 -1.92 -13.83
N HIS A 315 5.47 -3.24 -13.99
CA HIS A 315 4.40 -4.19 -13.62
C HIS A 315 4.12 -4.19 -12.12
N THR A 316 5.15 -4.04 -11.29
CA THR A 316 5.02 -3.93 -9.83
C THR A 316 4.29 -2.65 -9.42
N LEU A 317 4.50 -1.53 -10.13
CA LEU A 317 3.76 -0.29 -9.87
C LEU A 317 2.29 -0.36 -10.30
N GLU A 318 1.99 -1.06 -11.42
CA GLU A 318 0.61 -1.16 -11.91
C GLU A 318 -0.32 -1.91 -10.94
N VAL A 319 0.20 -2.85 -10.15
CA VAL A 319 -0.63 -3.58 -9.16
C VAL A 319 -1.06 -2.72 -7.98
N LEU A 320 -0.40 -1.58 -7.71
CA LEU A 320 -0.82 -0.62 -6.68
C LEU A 320 -2.14 0.08 -7.04
N ARG A 321 -2.55 0.08 -8.32
CA ARG A 321 -3.73 0.83 -8.77
C ARG A 321 -5.01 0.37 -8.11
N GLN A 322 -5.20 -0.93 -7.98
CA GLN A 322 -6.40 -1.50 -7.37
C GLN A 322 -6.47 -1.19 -5.86
N PRO A 323 -5.47 -1.52 -5.02
CA PRO A 323 -5.56 -1.26 -3.59
C PRO A 323 -5.62 0.24 -3.23
N LEU A 324 -5.08 1.12 -4.07
CA LEU A 324 -5.21 2.58 -3.88
C LEU A 324 -6.65 3.09 -4.14
N GLU A 325 -7.46 2.35 -4.89
CA GLU A 325 -8.86 2.68 -5.18
C GLU A 325 -9.82 1.93 -4.27
N ASP A 326 -9.70 0.60 -4.27
CA ASP A 326 -10.63 -0.32 -3.59
C ASP A 326 -10.30 -0.55 -2.11
N ARG A 327 -9.06 -0.22 -1.66
CA ARG A 327 -8.53 -0.47 -0.30
C ARG A 327 -8.54 -1.94 0.10
N LEU A 328 -8.60 -2.79 -0.86
CA LEU A 328 -8.56 -4.24 -0.75
C LEU A 328 -7.57 -4.80 -1.76
N ILE A 329 -6.98 -5.94 -1.43
CA ILE A 329 -6.17 -6.69 -2.35
C ILE A 329 -6.66 -8.13 -2.41
N THR A 330 -6.98 -8.60 -3.62
CA THR A 330 -7.49 -9.95 -3.83
C THR A 330 -6.44 -10.81 -4.50
N ILE A 331 -6.06 -11.89 -3.83
CA ILE A 331 -5.12 -12.90 -4.33
C ILE A 331 -5.96 -14.09 -4.82
N ALA A 332 -6.14 -14.16 -6.14
CA ALA A 332 -6.85 -15.28 -6.77
C ALA A 332 -5.85 -16.35 -7.23
N ARG A 333 -6.12 -17.60 -6.87
CA ARG A 333 -5.42 -18.83 -7.28
C ARG A 333 -6.43 -19.88 -7.71
N ALA A 334 -5.98 -20.90 -8.43
CA ALA A 334 -6.87 -21.96 -8.94
C ALA A 334 -7.73 -22.65 -7.86
N LYS A 335 -7.26 -22.71 -6.61
CA LYS A 335 -7.93 -23.41 -5.51
C LYS A 335 -8.63 -22.49 -4.50
N TYR A 336 -8.31 -21.18 -4.47
CA TYR A 336 -8.88 -20.24 -3.50
C TYR A 336 -8.70 -18.78 -3.94
N THR A 337 -9.58 -17.94 -3.42
CA THR A 337 -9.49 -16.47 -3.54
C THR A 337 -9.49 -15.92 -2.13
N ILE A 338 -8.44 -15.17 -1.78
CA ILE A 338 -8.27 -14.54 -0.48
C ILE A 338 -8.21 -13.03 -0.69
N THR A 339 -8.98 -12.30 0.11
CA THR A 339 -8.97 -10.83 0.12
C THR A 339 -8.39 -10.33 1.44
N TYR A 340 -7.40 -9.45 1.34
CA TYR A 340 -6.81 -8.75 2.48
C TYR A 340 -7.18 -7.28 2.43
N PRO A 341 -7.43 -6.62 3.56
CA PRO A 341 -7.57 -5.18 3.61
C PRO A 341 -6.23 -4.50 3.29
N ALA A 342 -6.32 -3.37 2.60
CA ALA A 342 -5.17 -2.62 2.10
C ALA A 342 -5.42 -1.10 2.17
N SER A 343 -6.01 -0.63 3.27
CA SER A 343 -6.22 0.79 3.50
C SER A 343 -4.95 1.42 4.05
N PHE A 344 -4.13 1.96 3.17
CA PHE A 344 -2.86 2.60 3.53
C PHE A 344 -2.74 3.99 2.87
N MET A 345 -1.88 4.82 3.41
CA MET A 345 -1.43 6.05 2.82
C MET A 345 -0.21 5.78 1.95
N PHE A 346 -0.31 6.05 0.64
CA PHE A 346 0.81 5.88 -0.28
C PHE A 346 1.67 7.13 -0.30
N VAL A 347 2.92 6.99 0.09
CA VAL A 347 3.94 8.04 0.04
C VAL A 347 5.05 7.59 -0.88
N ALA A 348 5.46 8.44 -1.81
CA ALA A 348 6.53 8.12 -2.72
C ALA A 348 7.59 9.21 -2.74
N SER A 349 8.82 8.86 -3.06
CA SER A 349 9.87 9.79 -3.38
C SER A 349 10.41 9.54 -4.79
N MET A 350 10.87 10.60 -5.45
CA MET A 350 11.56 10.47 -6.73
C MET A 350 12.49 11.66 -6.99
N ASN A 351 13.45 11.44 -7.87
CA ASN A 351 14.27 12.51 -8.42
C ASN A 351 13.56 13.15 -9.64
N PRO A 352 13.83 14.41 -9.98
CA PRO A 352 13.19 15.08 -11.11
C PRO A 352 13.70 14.58 -12.49
N CYS A 353 14.84 13.90 -12.52
CA CYS A 353 15.44 13.31 -13.72
C CYS A 353 16.48 12.24 -13.34
N PRO A 354 17.05 11.47 -14.30
CA PRO A 354 18.06 10.45 -13.99
C PRO A 354 19.30 10.96 -13.25
N CYS A 355 19.81 12.17 -13.54
CA CYS A 355 20.92 12.74 -12.79
C CYS A 355 20.50 13.40 -11.46
N GLY A 356 19.20 13.64 -11.27
CA GLY A 356 18.65 14.21 -10.04
C GLY A 356 18.61 15.73 -9.96
N TYR A 357 19.23 16.45 -10.89
CA TYR A 357 19.44 17.90 -10.77
C TYR A 357 18.60 18.76 -11.72
N TYR A 358 17.58 18.20 -12.34
CA TYR A 358 16.70 18.98 -13.19
C TYR A 358 15.90 20.00 -12.37
N GLY A 359 16.05 21.30 -12.69
CA GLY A 359 15.44 22.39 -11.92
C GLY A 359 16.20 22.79 -10.64
N ASP A 360 17.34 22.17 -10.34
CA ASP A 360 18.18 22.57 -9.21
C ASP A 360 18.86 23.92 -9.50
N PRO A 361 18.79 24.90 -8.58
CA PRO A 361 19.43 26.21 -8.78
C PRO A 361 20.96 26.17 -8.65
N THR A 362 21.52 25.13 -8.01
CA THR A 362 22.94 25.04 -7.67
C THR A 362 23.73 24.10 -8.59
N HIS A 363 23.06 23.12 -9.20
CA HIS A 363 23.67 22.12 -10.06
C HIS A 363 23.05 22.12 -11.46
N VAL A 364 23.88 21.98 -12.47
CA VAL A 364 23.44 21.93 -13.87
C VAL A 364 22.99 20.50 -14.22
N CYS A 365 21.77 20.37 -14.71
CA CYS A 365 21.26 19.08 -15.20
C CYS A 365 21.93 18.73 -16.54
N VAL A 366 22.50 17.53 -16.62
CA VAL A 366 23.17 17.00 -17.83
C VAL A 366 22.25 16.11 -18.69
N CYS A 367 21.01 15.88 -18.27
CA CYS A 367 20.08 15.03 -18.98
C CYS A 367 19.47 15.71 -20.20
N SER A 368 19.41 15.00 -21.33
CA SER A 368 18.65 15.47 -22.48
C SER A 368 17.12 15.47 -22.21
N PRO A 369 16.34 16.34 -22.87
CA PRO A 369 14.88 16.34 -22.71
C PRO A 369 14.23 14.97 -22.93
N GLY A 370 14.74 14.18 -23.88
CA GLY A 370 14.26 12.83 -24.16
C GLY A 370 14.57 11.81 -23.05
N GLN A 371 15.68 11.99 -22.31
CA GLN A 371 16.00 11.17 -21.13
C GLN A 371 15.09 11.51 -19.96
N ILE A 372 14.87 12.80 -19.70
CA ILE A 372 13.94 13.25 -18.66
C ILE A 372 12.55 12.69 -18.91
N GLN A 373 12.05 12.82 -20.14
CA GLN A 373 10.73 12.32 -20.51
C GLN A 373 10.61 10.80 -20.36
N ARG A 374 11.61 10.03 -20.78
CA ARG A 374 11.61 8.57 -20.60
C ARG A 374 11.62 8.17 -19.14
N TYR A 375 12.36 8.89 -18.30
CA TYR A 375 12.40 8.66 -16.87
C TYR A 375 11.04 8.91 -16.22
N MET A 376 10.41 10.04 -16.51
CA MET A 376 9.09 10.39 -16.00
C MET A 376 7.98 9.43 -16.49
N ASN A 377 8.08 8.96 -17.73
CA ASN A 377 7.12 8.01 -18.32
C ASN A 377 7.22 6.58 -17.76
N LYS A 378 8.20 6.27 -16.89
CA LYS A 378 8.22 5.01 -16.13
C LYS A 378 6.99 4.90 -15.21
N ILE A 379 6.50 6.03 -14.70
CA ILE A 379 5.28 6.10 -13.88
C ILE A 379 4.09 6.33 -14.81
N SER A 380 3.09 5.46 -14.71
CA SER A 380 1.90 5.60 -15.55
C SER A 380 1.01 6.77 -15.11
N GLY A 381 0.35 7.41 -16.08
CA GLY A 381 -0.65 8.45 -15.80
C GLY A 381 -1.72 7.99 -14.79
N PRO A 382 -2.35 6.82 -14.99
CA PRO A 382 -3.33 6.29 -14.04
C PRO A 382 -2.84 6.10 -12.60
N LEU A 383 -1.55 5.80 -12.36
CA LEU A 383 -0.99 5.76 -11.01
C LEU A 383 -0.82 7.15 -10.43
N LEU A 384 -0.29 8.10 -11.21
CA LEU A 384 -0.21 9.51 -10.83
C LEU A 384 -1.59 10.11 -10.51
N ASP A 385 -2.63 9.60 -11.18
CA ASP A 385 -4.02 9.97 -10.94
C ASP A 385 -4.55 9.58 -9.57
N ARG A 386 -3.85 8.74 -8.82
CA ARG A 386 -4.19 8.31 -7.47
C ARG A 386 -3.33 8.97 -6.39
N ILE A 387 -2.41 9.85 -6.81
CA ILE A 387 -1.59 10.65 -5.89
C ILE A 387 -2.18 12.04 -5.79
N ASP A 388 -2.67 12.41 -4.61
CA ASP A 388 -3.41 13.66 -4.42
C ASP A 388 -2.49 14.87 -4.32
N ILE A 389 -1.35 14.71 -3.64
CA ILE A 389 -0.40 15.79 -3.34
C ILE A 389 0.94 15.50 -4.01
N GLN A 390 1.43 16.48 -4.76
CA GLN A 390 2.76 16.44 -5.35
C GLN A 390 3.58 17.61 -4.79
N CYS A 391 4.69 17.28 -4.13
CA CYS A 391 5.50 18.24 -3.39
C CYS A 391 6.92 18.32 -3.98
N GLU A 392 7.36 19.51 -4.33
CA GLU A 392 8.74 19.78 -4.75
C GLU A 392 9.61 20.10 -3.54
N ILE A 393 10.74 19.41 -3.42
CA ILE A 393 11.70 19.59 -2.34
C ILE A 393 12.95 20.24 -2.91
N THR A 394 13.30 21.42 -2.39
CA THR A 394 14.55 22.11 -2.73
C THR A 394 15.59 21.88 -1.64
N PRO A 395 16.88 21.74 -1.97
CA PRO A 395 17.94 21.66 -0.96
C PRO A 395 17.91 22.87 -0.02
N VAL A 396 18.11 22.63 1.27
CA VAL A 396 18.24 23.72 2.25
C VAL A 396 19.66 24.27 2.18
N PRO A 397 19.87 25.58 2.00
CA PRO A 397 21.20 26.17 2.01
C PRO A 397 21.92 25.92 3.34
N PHE A 398 23.25 25.69 3.28
CA PHE A 398 24.05 25.42 4.49
C PHE A 398 23.89 26.50 5.57
N LYS A 399 23.78 27.79 5.16
CA LYS A 399 23.55 28.92 6.08
C LYS A 399 22.25 28.76 6.88
N ASP A 400 21.23 28.17 6.28
CA ASP A 400 19.94 27.97 6.93
C ASP A 400 19.96 26.72 7.83
N ILE A 401 20.79 25.73 7.50
CA ILE A 401 20.98 24.54 8.35
C ILE A 401 21.76 24.89 9.63
N SER A 402 22.83 25.71 9.51
CA SER A 402 23.72 26.03 10.64
C SER A 402 23.10 26.99 11.66
N LYS A 403 22.17 27.88 11.23
CA LYS A 403 21.53 28.90 12.07
C LYS A 403 20.06 28.58 12.40
N ALA A 404 19.48 27.52 11.86
CA ALA A 404 18.08 27.20 12.07
C ALA A 404 17.81 26.76 13.51
N GLN A 405 16.77 27.31 14.09
CA GLN A 405 16.17 26.79 15.32
C GLN A 405 15.64 25.37 15.05
N PRO A 406 15.48 24.55 16.11
CA PRO A 406 14.77 23.26 15.96
C PRO A 406 13.44 23.45 15.24
N GLY A 407 13.05 22.47 14.44
CA GLY A 407 11.76 22.48 13.78
C GLY A 407 10.60 22.39 14.77
N GLU A 408 9.38 22.52 14.26
CA GLU A 408 8.18 22.28 15.06
C GLU A 408 8.12 20.79 15.48
N PRO A 409 7.86 20.48 16.77
CA PRO A 409 7.82 19.11 17.25
C PRO A 409 6.62 18.34 16.66
N SER A 410 6.83 17.04 16.43
CA SER A 410 5.79 16.13 15.92
C SER A 410 4.51 16.15 16.73
N SER A 411 4.61 16.34 18.06
CA SER A 411 3.45 16.43 18.96
C SER A 411 2.51 17.57 18.60
N ALA A 412 3.04 18.76 18.30
CA ALA A 412 2.22 19.93 17.93
C ALA A 412 1.53 19.74 16.56
N ILE A 413 2.26 19.18 15.59
CA ILE A 413 1.68 18.87 14.26
C ILE A 413 0.59 17.80 14.42
N ARG A 414 0.87 16.72 15.16
CA ARG A 414 -0.07 15.64 15.42
C ARG A 414 -1.36 16.11 16.10
N GLU A 415 -1.27 17.05 17.04
CA GLU A 415 -2.45 17.61 17.69
C GLU A 415 -3.40 18.30 16.69
N ARG A 416 -2.88 19.07 15.74
CA ARG A 416 -3.67 19.68 14.65
C ARG A 416 -4.27 18.61 13.73
N VAL A 417 -3.49 17.58 13.41
CA VAL A 417 -3.94 16.45 12.59
C VAL A 417 -5.08 15.69 13.28
N ILE A 418 -4.96 15.42 14.59
CA ILE A 418 -6.03 14.76 15.38
C ILE A 418 -7.30 15.61 15.38
N LYS A 419 -7.21 16.93 15.65
CA LYS A 419 -8.36 17.84 15.62
C LYS A 419 -9.08 17.83 14.26
N ALA A 420 -8.32 17.84 13.17
CA ALA A 420 -8.87 17.75 11.82
C ALA A 420 -9.54 16.39 11.58
N ARG A 421 -8.93 15.29 12.04
CA ARG A 421 -9.48 13.94 11.90
C ARG A 421 -10.77 13.77 12.69
N GLN A 422 -10.86 14.29 13.90
CA GLN A 422 -12.10 14.28 14.71
C GLN A 422 -13.27 14.96 13.99
N ARG A 423 -13.03 16.09 13.29
CA ARG A 423 -14.06 16.73 12.46
C ARG A 423 -14.52 15.83 11.31
N GLN A 424 -13.61 15.10 10.69
CA GLN A 424 -13.92 14.14 9.63
C GLN A 424 -14.70 12.95 10.17
N GLU A 425 -14.30 12.39 11.31
CA GLU A 425 -15.03 11.30 11.97
C GLU A 425 -16.46 11.69 12.33
N LEU A 426 -16.66 12.89 12.87
CA LEU A 426 -18.02 13.41 13.14
C LEU A 426 -18.83 13.56 11.85
N ARG A 427 -18.20 14.04 10.76
CA ARG A 427 -18.86 14.24 9.46
C ARG A 427 -19.28 12.93 8.81
N TYR A 428 -18.50 11.87 8.99
CA TYR A 428 -18.71 10.57 8.34
C TYR A 428 -19.22 9.48 9.27
N LYS A 429 -19.66 9.85 10.49
CA LYS A 429 -20.09 8.92 11.54
C LYS A 429 -21.10 7.87 11.05
N ASP A 430 -22.04 8.30 10.18
CA ASP A 430 -23.12 7.44 9.69
C ASP A 430 -22.81 6.81 8.31
N ILE A 431 -21.58 6.96 7.82
CA ILE A 431 -21.16 6.46 6.49
C ILE A 431 -20.13 5.35 6.67
N PRO A 432 -20.50 4.07 6.52
CA PRO A 432 -19.60 2.97 6.73
C PRO A 432 -18.44 3.00 5.71
N GLY A 433 -17.22 2.71 6.20
CA GLY A 433 -16.02 2.58 5.36
C GLY A 433 -15.37 3.90 4.96
N VAL A 434 -15.85 5.06 5.45
CA VAL A 434 -15.26 6.39 5.21
C VAL A 434 -14.77 6.98 6.52
N HIS A 435 -13.45 7.15 6.65
CA HIS A 435 -12.81 7.66 7.87
C HIS A 435 -12.03 8.96 7.66
N CYS A 436 -11.82 9.37 6.39
CA CYS A 436 -11.06 10.57 6.06
C CYS A 436 -11.45 11.17 4.71
N ASN A 437 -11.05 12.42 4.48
CA ASN A 437 -11.45 13.16 3.28
C ASN A 437 -10.94 12.53 1.97
N ALA A 438 -9.78 11.86 1.96
CA ALA A 438 -9.31 11.15 0.76
C ALA A 438 -10.28 10.03 0.31
N GLN A 439 -11.12 9.53 1.23
CA GLN A 439 -12.08 8.46 0.96
C GLN A 439 -13.45 8.96 0.45
N MET A 440 -13.69 10.26 0.42
CA MET A 440 -14.95 10.81 -0.08
C MET A 440 -15.27 10.30 -1.49
N THR A 441 -16.52 9.88 -1.69
CA THR A 441 -17.09 9.61 -3.00
C THR A 441 -17.43 10.93 -3.71
N GLU A 442 -17.72 10.88 -5.00
CA GLU A 442 -18.12 12.08 -5.77
C GLU A 442 -19.36 12.76 -5.17
N ARG A 443 -20.37 11.98 -4.75
CA ARG A 443 -21.56 12.49 -4.07
C ARG A 443 -21.22 13.24 -2.77
N MET A 444 -20.28 12.70 -2.00
CA MET A 444 -19.85 13.32 -0.75
C MET A 444 -19.04 14.61 -0.98
N ILE A 445 -18.26 14.68 -2.08
CA ILE A 445 -17.54 15.90 -2.44
C ILE A 445 -18.53 17.04 -2.67
N HIS A 446 -19.61 16.81 -3.43
CA HIS A 446 -20.66 17.80 -3.62
C HIS A 446 -21.35 18.21 -2.33
N GLN A 447 -21.50 17.29 -1.38
CA GLN A 447 -22.18 17.58 -0.11
C GLN A 447 -21.29 18.34 0.90
N TYR A 448 -20.00 17.99 0.98
CA TYR A 448 -19.12 18.44 2.08
C TYR A 448 -17.94 19.33 1.63
N ALA A 449 -17.67 19.41 0.34
CA ALA A 449 -16.53 20.11 -0.21
C ALA A 449 -16.91 21.07 -1.35
N GLU A 450 -18.14 21.63 -1.33
CA GLU A 450 -18.57 22.61 -2.30
C GLU A 450 -17.95 23.98 -1.97
N PRO A 451 -17.21 24.59 -2.92
CA PRO A 451 -16.60 25.91 -2.72
C PRO A 451 -17.62 27.03 -2.95
N ASP A 452 -17.33 28.20 -2.40
CA ASP A 452 -18.11 29.42 -2.68
C ASP A 452 -17.95 29.89 -4.15
N GLU A 453 -18.71 30.92 -4.57
CA GLU A 453 -18.67 31.45 -5.94
C GLU A 453 -17.26 31.90 -6.37
N ALA A 454 -16.52 32.51 -5.45
CA ALA A 454 -15.15 32.94 -5.71
C ALA A 454 -14.21 31.72 -5.91
N GLY A 455 -14.38 30.68 -5.12
CA GLY A 455 -13.66 29.41 -5.25
C GLY A 455 -13.99 28.69 -6.56
N ILE A 456 -15.27 28.67 -6.97
CA ILE A 456 -15.71 28.09 -8.24
C ILE A 456 -15.06 28.85 -9.41
N SER A 457 -15.04 30.20 -9.36
CA SER A 457 -14.40 31.02 -10.39
C SER A 457 -12.90 30.75 -10.49
N LEU A 458 -12.20 30.62 -9.35
CA LEU A 458 -10.78 30.29 -9.31
C LEU A 458 -10.51 28.89 -9.88
N LEU A 459 -11.31 27.91 -9.52
CA LEU A 459 -11.21 26.54 -10.04
C LEU A 459 -11.44 26.47 -11.54
N ARG A 460 -12.44 27.21 -12.05
CA ARG A 460 -12.70 27.30 -13.50
C ARG A 460 -11.48 27.82 -14.25
N MET A 461 -10.91 28.94 -13.78
CA MET A 461 -9.69 29.48 -14.39
C MET A 461 -8.50 28.52 -14.33
N ALA A 462 -8.37 27.76 -13.25
CA ALA A 462 -7.31 26.76 -13.12
C ALA A 462 -7.53 25.57 -14.06
N MET A 463 -8.76 25.07 -14.18
CA MET A 463 -9.14 23.99 -15.07
C MET A 463 -8.83 24.35 -16.53
N GLU A 464 -9.21 25.55 -16.96
CA GLU A 464 -8.97 26.05 -18.33
C GLU A 464 -7.47 26.27 -18.61
N ARG A 465 -6.75 26.95 -17.70
CA ARG A 465 -5.32 27.28 -17.90
C ARG A 465 -4.40 26.07 -17.87
N LEU A 466 -4.71 25.08 -17.02
CA LEU A 466 -3.88 23.91 -16.77
C LEU A 466 -4.40 22.65 -17.45
N ASN A 467 -5.53 22.74 -18.15
CA ASN A 467 -6.19 21.62 -18.84
C ASN A 467 -6.38 20.40 -17.92
N LEU A 468 -6.94 20.65 -16.72
CA LEU A 468 -7.12 19.63 -15.69
C LEU A 468 -8.32 18.71 -15.99
N SER A 469 -8.22 17.46 -15.60
CA SER A 469 -9.31 16.48 -15.72
C SER A 469 -10.34 16.63 -14.58
N ALA A 470 -11.57 16.08 -14.77
CA ALA A 470 -12.58 16.01 -13.71
C ALA A 470 -12.07 15.28 -12.45
N ARG A 471 -11.23 14.25 -12.62
CA ARG A 471 -10.59 13.58 -11.47
C ARG A 471 -9.67 14.52 -10.69
N ALA A 472 -8.94 15.39 -11.39
CA ALA A 472 -8.11 16.41 -10.75
C ALA A 472 -8.96 17.41 -9.96
N TYR A 473 -10.11 17.84 -10.51
CA TYR A 473 -11.07 18.68 -9.81
C TYR A 473 -11.51 18.06 -8.48
N ASN A 474 -11.98 16.82 -8.49
CA ASN A 474 -12.42 16.13 -7.28
C ASN A 474 -11.29 16.01 -6.21
N ARG A 475 -10.05 15.78 -6.63
CA ARG A 475 -8.90 15.71 -5.71
C ARG A 475 -8.57 17.07 -5.10
N ILE A 476 -8.62 18.14 -5.91
CA ILE A 476 -8.41 19.50 -5.39
C ILE A 476 -9.41 19.78 -4.27
N LEU A 477 -10.68 19.44 -4.46
CA LEU A 477 -11.71 19.65 -3.46
C LEU A 477 -11.49 18.83 -2.18
N LYS A 478 -11.07 17.56 -2.30
CA LYS A 478 -10.72 16.71 -1.14
C LYS A 478 -9.59 17.31 -0.31
N VAL A 479 -8.54 17.78 -0.97
CA VAL A 479 -7.37 18.41 -0.31
C VAL A 479 -7.78 19.76 0.29
N ALA A 480 -8.55 20.56 -0.43
CA ALA A 480 -9.07 21.85 0.07
C ALA A 480 -9.93 21.66 1.33
N ARG A 481 -10.82 20.64 1.35
CA ARG A 481 -11.62 20.31 2.54
C ARG A 481 -10.73 19.92 3.72
N THR A 482 -9.65 19.18 3.47
CA THR A 482 -8.71 18.80 4.52
C THR A 482 -7.97 20.00 5.10
N ILE A 483 -7.54 20.94 4.26
CA ILE A 483 -6.91 22.18 4.73
C ILE A 483 -7.89 22.99 5.59
N ALA A 484 -9.15 23.11 5.15
CA ALA A 484 -10.19 23.78 5.91
C ALA A 484 -10.46 23.08 7.27
N ASP A 485 -10.45 21.74 7.32
CA ASP A 485 -10.60 20.99 8.56
C ASP A 485 -9.42 21.24 9.53
N ILE A 486 -8.17 21.35 9.05
CA ILE A 486 -7.02 21.70 9.89
C ILE A 486 -7.19 23.11 10.48
N GLU A 487 -7.69 24.05 9.70
CA GLU A 487 -7.87 25.44 10.13
C GLU A 487 -9.21 25.69 10.87
N GLY A 488 -10.06 24.68 10.92
CA GLY A 488 -11.33 24.75 11.68
C GLY A 488 -12.44 25.47 10.96
N SER A 489 -12.34 25.66 9.64
CA SER A 489 -13.37 26.29 8.83
C SER A 489 -14.43 25.28 8.38
N GLU A 490 -15.70 25.62 8.50
CA GLU A 490 -16.80 24.81 7.99
C GLU A 490 -16.99 24.98 6.48
N GLN A 491 -16.70 26.16 5.94
CA GLN A 491 -16.84 26.49 4.52
C GLN A 491 -15.51 26.49 3.78
N LEU A 492 -15.54 26.15 2.50
CA LEU A 492 -14.40 26.30 1.61
C LEU A 492 -14.40 27.72 1.04
N GLN A 493 -13.65 28.61 1.68
CA GLN A 493 -13.50 29.99 1.23
C GLN A 493 -12.09 30.20 0.65
N PRO A 494 -11.94 30.94 -0.46
CA PRO A 494 -10.65 31.51 -0.81
C PRO A 494 -10.29 32.54 0.24
N LEU A 495 -9.03 32.59 0.65
CA LEU A 495 -8.61 33.59 1.62
C LEU A 495 -8.91 34.99 1.14
N SER A 496 -9.75 35.65 1.90
CA SER A 496 -9.94 37.07 1.81
C SER A 496 -8.80 37.78 2.55
N GLY A 497 -7.90 38.42 1.81
CA GLY A 497 -7.41 39.69 2.30
C GLY A 497 -6.03 39.87 2.86
N GLU A 498 -5.10 38.94 2.82
CA GLU A 498 -3.70 39.36 2.92
C GLU A 498 -2.98 39.16 1.58
N ARG A 499 -2.79 40.26 0.87
CA ARG A 499 -1.85 40.31 -0.26
C ARG A 499 -0.51 39.78 0.24
N PRO A 500 0.11 38.81 -0.46
CA PRO A 500 1.46 38.37 -0.08
C PRO A 500 2.33 39.59 0.05
N ASP A 501 3.06 39.68 1.17
CA ASP A 501 3.94 40.84 1.44
C ASP A 501 4.79 41.09 0.21
N ARG A 502 4.52 42.21 -0.44
CA ARG A 502 5.21 42.64 -1.67
C ARG A 502 6.74 42.65 -1.49
N ARG A 503 7.20 42.86 -0.26
CA ARG A 503 8.63 42.84 0.10
C ARG A 503 9.26 41.45 0.02
N LEU A 504 8.51 40.39 0.26
CA LEU A 504 8.99 39.00 0.12
C LEU A 504 9.02 38.57 -1.34
N LEU A 505 8.05 39.00 -2.15
CA LEU A 505 8.05 38.77 -3.60
C LEU A 505 9.15 39.56 -4.31
N GLU A 506 9.49 40.75 -3.81
CA GLU A 506 10.58 41.57 -4.34
C GLU A 506 11.94 41.02 -3.92
N LYS A 507 12.11 40.49 -2.71
CA LYS A 507 13.33 39.76 -2.29
C LYS A 507 13.58 38.50 -3.09
N GLU A 508 12.54 37.75 -3.43
CA GLU A 508 12.66 36.58 -4.31
C GLU A 508 12.95 36.95 -5.77
N LYS A 509 12.45 38.09 -6.25
CA LYS A 509 12.77 38.61 -7.59
C LYS A 509 14.18 39.18 -7.69
N ALA A 510 14.68 39.80 -6.63
CA ALA A 510 16.03 40.37 -6.59
C ALA A 510 17.16 39.32 -6.49
N ALA A 511 16.84 38.10 -6.07
CA ALA A 511 17.79 36.99 -5.93
C ALA A 511 18.00 36.16 -7.22
N ARG A 512 17.34 36.50 -8.35
CA ARG A 512 17.47 35.75 -9.61
C ARG A 512 18.40 36.46 -10.59
N PRO A 513 19.51 35.83 -11.02
CA PRO A 513 20.29 36.36 -12.15
C PRO A 513 19.49 36.30 -13.45
N LEU A 514 19.54 37.33 -14.26
CA LEU A 514 18.81 37.47 -15.54
C LEU A 514 19.04 36.33 -16.58
N HIS A 515 20.05 35.48 -16.38
CA HIS A 515 20.38 34.38 -17.28
C HIS A 515 19.36 33.18 -17.22
N VAL A 516 18.68 32.97 -16.11
CA VAL A 516 17.75 31.85 -15.94
C VAL A 516 16.46 32.07 -16.73
N VAL A 517 16.02 33.31 -16.91
CA VAL A 517 14.78 33.65 -17.62
C VAL A 517 14.85 33.35 -19.13
N LYS A 518 16.03 33.38 -19.75
CA LYS A 518 16.19 33.02 -21.18
C LYS A 518 16.14 31.52 -21.46
N GLN A 519 16.53 30.70 -20.50
CA GLN A 519 16.51 29.23 -20.65
C GLN A 519 15.12 28.65 -20.41
N GLU A 520 14.30 29.25 -19.53
CA GLU A 520 12.91 28.85 -19.28
C GLU A 520 11.99 29.00 -20.51
N ARG A 521 12.24 30.02 -21.36
CA ARG A 521 11.45 30.21 -22.58
C ARG A 521 11.69 29.16 -23.69
N ARG A 522 12.85 28.49 -23.67
CA ARG A 522 13.18 27.46 -24.69
C ARG A 522 12.65 26.06 -24.36
N CYS A 523 12.36 25.74 -23.12
CA CYS A 523 11.96 24.39 -22.70
C CYS A 523 10.49 24.26 -22.27
N GLY A 524 9.69 25.33 -22.25
CA GLY A 524 8.25 25.25 -21.93
C GLY A 524 7.93 24.95 -20.46
N PHE A 525 8.90 25.05 -19.57
CA PHE A 525 8.72 24.81 -18.15
C PHE A 525 8.32 26.08 -17.41
N ARG A 526 7.12 26.13 -16.89
CA ARG A 526 6.77 27.02 -15.78
C ARG A 526 6.87 26.22 -14.49
N GLN A 527 7.84 26.55 -13.66
CA GLN A 527 7.88 26.08 -12.27
C GLN A 527 6.63 26.56 -11.55
N VAL A 528 5.82 25.65 -11.10
CA VAL A 528 4.74 25.93 -10.16
C VAL A 528 5.25 25.56 -8.78
N ARG A 529 5.76 26.53 -8.05
CA ARG A 529 6.13 26.40 -6.64
C ARG A 529 4.88 26.26 -5.80
N MET A 530 4.75 25.18 -5.08
CA MET A 530 3.76 25.04 -4.01
C MET A 530 4.18 25.95 -2.84
N VAL A 531 3.59 27.15 -2.75
CA VAL A 531 3.72 28.01 -1.59
C VAL A 531 2.57 27.69 -0.64
N VAL A 532 2.79 26.71 0.23
CA VAL A 532 1.84 26.40 1.31
C VAL A 532 2.08 27.38 2.45
N ARG A 533 1.46 28.55 2.40
CA ARG A 533 1.34 29.47 3.55
C ARG A 533 -0.03 29.32 4.19
N ARG A 534 -0.09 29.58 5.49
CA ARG A 534 -1.38 29.71 6.20
C ARG A 534 -2.33 30.52 5.34
N GLY A 535 -3.40 29.91 4.89
CA GLY A 535 -4.49 30.64 4.30
C GLY A 535 -4.83 30.41 2.82
N TYR A 536 -4.22 29.50 2.05
CA TYR A 536 -4.57 29.26 0.64
C TYR A 536 -5.21 27.87 0.44
N TYR A 537 -6.47 27.72 0.78
CA TYR A 537 -7.16 26.41 0.66
C TYR A 537 -7.21 25.89 -0.79
N LEU A 538 -7.77 26.70 -1.68
CA LEU A 538 -7.91 26.31 -3.08
C LEU A 538 -6.62 26.49 -3.90
N ALA A 539 -5.88 27.56 -3.67
CA ALA A 539 -4.66 27.83 -4.41
C ALA A 539 -3.56 26.80 -4.12
N SER A 540 -3.42 26.33 -2.87
CA SER A 540 -2.45 25.29 -2.53
C SER A 540 -2.87 23.92 -3.09
N ALA A 541 -4.16 23.61 -3.14
CA ALA A 541 -4.68 22.40 -3.77
C ALA A 541 -4.45 22.41 -5.29
N ILE A 542 -4.64 23.54 -5.95
CA ILE A 542 -4.37 23.73 -7.38
C ILE A 542 -2.89 23.55 -7.68
N ASN A 543 -1.99 24.12 -6.86
CA ASN A 543 -0.55 24.01 -7.05
C ASN A 543 -0.04 22.57 -6.88
N SER A 544 -0.67 21.76 -6.01
CA SER A 544 -0.29 20.34 -5.83
C SER A 544 -0.59 19.47 -7.07
N ILE A 545 -1.46 19.93 -7.95
CA ILE A 545 -1.91 19.19 -9.14
C ILE A 545 -1.30 19.72 -10.44
N SER A 546 -0.74 20.93 -10.44
CA SER A 546 -0.24 21.61 -11.65
C SER A 546 0.91 20.89 -12.36
N THR A 547 1.63 20.01 -11.66
CA THR A 547 2.64 19.12 -12.28
C THR A 547 2.03 18.18 -13.33
N ARG A 548 0.72 18.01 -13.34
CA ARG A 548 0.00 17.14 -14.29
C ARG A 548 -0.28 17.77 -15.65
N ALA A 549 -0.52 19.06 -15.68
CA ALA A 549 -0.62 19.79 -16.94
C ALA A 549 0.66 19.66 -17.78
N PHE A 550 1.77 19.35 -17.11
CA PHE A 550 3.05 19.09 -17.70
C PHE A 550 3.11 17.80 -18.54
N PHE A 551 2.45 16.71 -18.10
CA PHE A 551 2.43 15.45 -18.86
C PHE A 551 1.48 15.50 -20.06
N GLY A 552 0.41 16.29 -19.99
CA GLY A 552 -0.55 16.45 -21.10
C GLY A 552 -0.07 17.43 -22.18
N SER A 553 0.57 18.54 -21.81
CA SER A 553 0.96 19.60 -22.73
C SER A 553 2.14 19.26 -23.65
N VAL A 554 2.97 18.28 -23.30
CA VAL A 554 4.08 17.81 -24.15
C VAL A 554 3.56 17.02 -25.36
N PHE A 555 2.40 16.37 -25.26
CA PHE A 555 1.76 15.69 -26.39
C PHE A 555 1.09 16.67 -27.36
N THR A 556 0.53 17.80 -26.87
CA THR A 556 -0.11 18.82 -27.70
C THR A 556 0.89 19.76 -28.38
N ALA A 557 2.00 20.08 -27.76
CA ALA A 557 3.02 20.98 -28.35
C ALA A 557 3.74 20.37 -29.58
N LYS A 558 3.71 19.07 -29.78
CA LYS A 558 4.22 18.42 -31.00
C LYS A 558 3.23 18.46 -32.17
N ALA A 559 1.93 18.55 -31.87
CA ALA A 559 0.90 18.71 -32.88
C ALA A 559 0.79 20.16 -33.40
N GLU A 560 1.04 21.16 -32.54
CA GLU A 560 0.96 22.58 -32.91
C GLU A 560 2.15 23.11 -33.72
N ARG A 561 3.31 22.45 -33.71
CA ARG A 561 4.46 22.86 -34.54
C ARG A 561 4.39 22.36 -36.00
N ALA A 562 3.45 21.49 -36.32
CA ALA A 562 3.26 20.97 -37.67
C ALA A 562 2.16 21.67 -38.47
N GLY A 563 1.46 22.68 -37.95
CA GLY A 563 0.37 23.26 -38.71
C GLY A 563 -0.30 24.49 -38.12
N LYS A 564 0.39 25.64 -38.08
CA LYS A 564 -0.32 26.92 -38.06
C LYS A 564 -0.60 27.32 -39.53
N GLY A 565 -1.70 26.91 -40.05
CA GLY A 565 -2.25 27.36 -41.31
C GLY A 565 -3.13 26.28 -41.97
N ALA A 566 -4.43 26.35 -41.77
CA ALA A 566 -5.46 25.64 -42.51
C ALA A 566 -6.10 24.40 -41.86
N TRP A 567 -6.87 24.62 -40.82
CA TRP A 567 -8.03 23.78 -40.49
C TRP A 567 -9.26 24.66 -40.30
N LYS A 568 -9.82 25.16 -41.40
CA LYS A 568 -11.23 25.58 -41.45
C LYS A 568 -11.76 25.32 -42.83
N ASN A 569 -12.74 24.43 -42.88
CA ASN A 569 -13.78 24.20 -43.89
C ASN A 569 -13.44 23.41 -45.15
N SER A 570 -14.13 22.28 -45.25
CA SER A 570 -14.57 21.49 -46.42
C SER A 570 -13.62 20.44 -46.98
N ALA A 571 -14.18 19.30 -47.29
CA ALA A 571 -13.54 18.08 -47.80
C ALA A 571 -12.71 18.25 -49.10
N TYR A 572 -12.69 19.42 -49.72
CA TYR A 572 -11.90 19.73 -50.90
C TYR A 572 -10.49 20.22 -50.56
N THR A 573 -10.27 20.78 -49.38
CA THR A 573 -8.95 21.27 -48.95
C THR A 573 -8.04 20.14 -48.47
N SER A 574 -8.56 18.99 -48.10
CA SER A 574 -7.77 17.84 -47.64
C SER A 574 -6.95 17.17 -48.76
N PHE A 575 -7.38 17.30 -50.04
CA PHE A 575 -6.66 16.70 -51.17
C PHE A 575 -5.45 17.56 -51.64
N ILE A 576 -5.51 18.88 -51.45
CA ILE A 576 -4.42 19.80 -51.83
C ILE A 576 -3.34 19.83 -50.73
N SER A 577 -3.74 19.70 -49.46
CA SER A 577 -2.84 19.65 -48.32
C SER A 577 -1.99 18.35 -48.30
N ALA A 578 -2.54 17.22 -48.73
CA ALA A 578 -1.81 15.97 -48.85
C ALA A 578 -0.70 16.02 -49.94
N LYS A 579 -0.92 16.72 -51.06
CA LYS A 579 0.11 16.92 -52.08
C LYS A 579 1.24 17.84 -51.66
N SER A 580 0.95 18.88 -50.89
CA SER A 580 1.95 19.81 -50.33
C SER A 580 2.79 19.16 -49.23
N ALA A 581 2.17 18.34 -48.37
CA ALA A 581 2.87 17.55 -47.35
C ALA A 581 3.80 16.49 -47.98
N MET A 582 3.41 15.88 -49.09
CA MET A 582 4.26 14.94 -49.81
C MET A 582 5.47 15.60 -50.48
N SER A 583 5.35 16.84 -51.00
CA SER A 583 6.48 17.60 -51.52
C SER A 583 7.48 17.97 -50.42
N ALA A 584 6.99 18.40 -49.26
CA ALA A 584 7.83 18.70 -48.09
C ALA A 584 8.52 17.46 -47.55
N MET A 585 7.85 16.31 -47.52
CA MET A 585 8.43 15.03 -47.11
C MET A 585 9.50 14.51 -48.08
N ARG A 586 9.33 14.77 -49.39
CA ARG A 586 10.34 14.43 -50.40
C ARG A 586 11.62 15.26 -50.24
N THR A 587 11.50 16.54 -49.91
CA THR A 587 12.64 17.45 -49.68
C THR A 587 13.38 17.07 -48.37
N VAL A 588 12.65 16.70 -47.34
CA VAL A 588 13.26 16.27 -46.06
C VAL A 588 13.98 14.91 -46.21
N VAL A 589 13.44 13.98 -47.00
CA VAL A 589 14.10 12.66 -47.22
C VAL A 589 15.35 12.80 -48.09
N LEU A 590 15.38 13.75 -49.04
CA LEU A 590 16.56 13.98 -49.89
C LEU A 590 17.67 14.76 -49.20
N THR A 591 17.33 15.61 -48.20
CA THR A 591 18.34 16.38 -47.42
C THR A 591 18.87 15.61 -46.19
N THR A 592 18.13 14.60 -45.69
CA THR A 592 18.59 13.77 -44.55
C THR A 592 19.33 12.50 -45.00
N SER A 593 19.37 12.15 -46.29
CA SER A 593 20.14 10.99 -46.77
C SER A 593 21.65 11.11 -46.64
N ALA A 594 22.17 12.27 -46.29
CA ALA A 594 23.59 12.51 -46.00
C ALA A 594 23.99 12.28 -44.53
N ILE A 595 23.04 12.03 -43.58
CA ILE A 595 23.31 12.04 -42.13
C ILE A 595 22.78 10.80 -41.38
N VAL A 596 22.01 9.88 -42.00
CA VAL A 596 21.36 8.76 -41.31
C VAL A 596 21.79 7.40 -41.86
N ARG A 597 22.07 6.45 -40.92
CA ARG A 597 22.52 5.06 -41.23
C ARG A 597 21.62 4.34 -42.27
N PRO A 598 22.20 3.44 -43.11
CA PRO A 598 21.52 2.84 -44.28
C PRO A 598 20.26 1.99 -44.02
N SER A 599 20.04 1.53 -42.76
CA SER A 599 18.90 0.66 -42.41
C SER A 599 17.55 1.41 -42.33
N ALA A 600 17.54 2.65 -41.86
CA ALA A 600 16.32 3.44 -41.72
C ALA A 600 15.78 3.94 -43.08
N ALA A 601 16.66 4.19 -44.06
CA ALA A 601 16.28 4.60 -45.41
C ALA A 601 15.61 3.46 -46.19
N ARG A 602 15.99 2.19 -45.96
CA ARG A 602 15.37 1.03 -46.60
C ARG A 602 13.94 0.75 -46.15
N ILE A 603 13.65 0.99 -44.85
CA ILE A 603 12.30 0.82 -44.28
C ILE A 603 11.37 1.91 -44.79
N ALA A 604 11.82 3.15 -44.88
CA ALA A 604 11.03 4.27 -45.40
C ALA A 604 10.70 4.07 -46.91
N LEU A 605 11.63 3.53 -47.71
CA LEU A 605 11.37 3.21 -49.14
C LEU A 605 10.44 2.00 -49.31
N ALA A 606 10.50 1.02 -48.41
CA ALA A 606 9.59 -0.15 -48.46
C ALA A 606 8.15 0.27 -48.10
N LEU A 607 7.95 1.13 -47.15
CA LEU A 607 6.64 1.68 -46.79
C LEU A 607 6.05 2.58 -47.89
N LEU A 608 6.87 3.34 -48.59
CA LEU A 608 6.45 4.13 -49.77
C LEU A 608 6.07 3.26 -50.96
N ARG A 609 6.70 2.08 -51.18
CA ARG A 609 6.32 1.12 -52.21
C ARG A 609 5.02 0.39 -51.90
N LEU A 610 4.78 0.02 -50.68
CA LEU A 610 3.53 -0.60 -50.21
C LEU A 610 2.32 0.36 -50.36
N TRP A 611 2.52 1.65 -50.08
CA TRP A 611 1.47 2.66 -50.27
C TRP A 611 1.14 2.92 -51.76
N ARG A 612 2.10 2.79 -52.66
CA ARG A 612 1.90 2.97 -54.13
C ARG A 612 1.12 1.82 -54.75
N VAL A 613 1.15 0.63 -54.15
CA VAL A 613 0.39 -0.55 -54.60
C VAL A 613 -1.07 -0.48 -54.11
N SER A 614 -1.33 0.06 -52.92
CA SER A 614 -2.70 0.20 -52.41
C SER A 614 -3.51 1.36 -53.01
N SER A 615 -2.86 2.35 -53.65
CA SER A 615 -3.53 3.48 -54.30
C SER A 615 -3.88 3.27 -55.77
N LEU A 616 -3.57 2.09 -56.35
CA LEU A 616 -3.83 1.74 -57.75
C LEU A 616 -4.95 0.71 -57.95
N MET A 617 -5.67 0.31 -56.89
CA MET A 617 -6.84 -0.56 -57.01
C MET A 617 -8.15 0.24 -57.07
N PRO A 618 -9.05 -0.05 -58.06
CA PRO A 618 -10.36 0.59 -58.16
C PRO A 618 -11.33 0.08 -57.06
N PRO A 619 -12.40 0.86 -56.71
CA PRO A 619 -13.23 0.61 -55.54
C PRO A 619 -14.28 -0.51 -55.67
N SER A 620 -14.04 -1.55 -56.45
CA SER A 620 -15.03 -2.61 -56.73
C SER A 620 -14.47 -4.02 -56.70
N ALA A 621 -13.80 -4.43 -55.64
CA ALA A 621 -13.50 -5.85 -55.38
C ALA A 621 -13.86 -6.22 -53.93
N LYS A 622 -15.11 -6.63 -53.72
CA LYS A 622 -15.56 -7.33 -52.51
C LYS A 622 -14.97 -8.74 -52.53
N LEU A 623 -14.15 -9.07 -51.61
CA LEU A 623 -13.73 -10.44 -51.31
C LEU A 623 -14.83 -11.17 -50.51
N PRO A 624 -15.12 -12.43 -50.79
CA PRO A 624 -16.16 -13.18 -50.10
C PRO A 624 -15.72 -13.64 -48.72
N VAL A 625 -16.69 -13.59 -47.79
CA VAL A 625 -16.62 -14.14 -46.46
C VAL A 625 -16.53 -15.66 -46.57
N ALA A 626 -15.45 -16.29 -46.15
CA ALA A 626 -15.35 -17.73 -45.99
C ALA A 626 -16.05 -18.15 -44.71
N GLY A 627 -17.02 -19.05 -44.86
CA GLY A 627 -17.85 -19.57 -43.79
C GLY A 627 -17.13 -20.55 -42.89
N SER A 628 -17.72 -20.67 -41.73
CA SER A 628 -17.52 -21.68 -40.71
C SER A 628 -17.37 -23.10 -41.22
N MET A 629 -16.38 -23.85 -40.75
CA MET A 629 -16.50 -25.29 -40.49
C MET A 629 -15.77 -25.67 -39.23
N GLY A 630 -16.51 -26.37 -38.36
CA GLY A 630 -16.04 -26.88 -37.08
C GLY A 630 -15.26 -28.20 -37.21
N SER A 631 -14.56 -28.48 -36.22
CA SER A 631 -14.45 -29.72 -35.41
C SER A 631 -13.45 -29.46 -34.29
#